data_b445dec99b9c3f7f876a3d4b68899ba1
#
_entry.id   b445dec99b9c3f7f876a3d4b68899ba1
#
_cell.length_a   1.000
_cell.length_b   1.000
_cell.length_c   1.000
_cell.angle_alpha   90.00
_cell.angle_beta   90.00
_cell.angle_gamma   90.00
#
_symmetry.space_group_name_H-M   'P 1'
#
loop_
_entity.id
_entity.type
_entity.pdbx_description
1 polymer ?
#
loop_
_entity_poly.entity_id
_entity_poly.type
_entity_poly.pdbx_seq_one_letter_code
_entity_poly.pdbx_strand_id
1 'polypeptide(L)'
;MNQLLTPPTPRSLRISDLDRLLELDPDAIGARYERAGLLREQGLFEQAKRDYLELLRRTPTDFGALNDFGTLVLKAGYKEAARTLFTQAIRHHPNNPIGHVNLANLLFLIDEHEPSRQHFEAALRIDPDHIHAHRGMAYLLAEIGDAAGAGRHRDKAFKNHFLTTLPYRGNGPAIQVLLLVSAAGGNIPTDAILDDRYFQTTVLVTEYADPNQPLPAHAMVFNSIGDADLCREGLEAACSVLARTDRPVINHPRAVLKTGRAANVERLRGLPNVVVPRIATLPRAFLAGPESEAAVARAGLAFPFLVRAPGFHTGRYFVRVDNPQALTAAATELPGDDLCIIEQLDARDGDGFFRKCRVMIIDRKIYPLHLAISRDWKVHYFRADMAASAENRAKDAAFLDDMANVIGARGMAALERINAALDLDYCGIDFAVNAGGDILLFEANATMVMVPLSSEPKWDYRRPAFNRVFAAVHAMLMEKSDKSVGKLHSLALNDPAGSRAGF
;
A
#
# COMPACT_ATOMS: atom_id res chain seq x y z
N MET A 1 -26.03 -18.63 26.60
CA MET A 1 -25.24 -17.62 25.92
C MET A 1 -24.07 -17.24 26.82
N ASN A 2 -22.99 -18.01 26.82
CA ASN A 2 -21.77 -17.67 27.56
C ASN A 2 -20.82 -16.99 26.57
N GLN A 3 -20.66 -15.68 26.69
CA GLN A 3 -19.49 -15.00 26.15
C GLN A 3 -18.28 -15.62 26.85
N LEU A 4 -17.50 -16.39 26.15
CA LEU A 4 -16.16 -16.78 26.57
C LEU A 4 -15.33 -15.49 26.56
N LEU A 5 -15.21 -14.87 27.73
CA LEU A 5 -14.32 -13.75 27.99
C LEU A 5 -12.90 -14.24 27.66
N THR A 6 -12.32 -13.74 26.58
CA THR A 6 -10.89 -13.91 26.32
C THR A 6 -10.14 -13.37 27.54
N PRO A 7 -9.18 -14.10 28.09
CA PRO A 7 -8.43 -13.62 29.24
C PRO A 7 -7.78 -12.27 28.89
N PRO A 8 -7.77 -11.31 29.86
CA PRO A 8 -7.21 -10.00 29.61
C PRO A 8 -5.74 -10.11 29.22
N THR A 9 -5.34 -9.33 28.21
CA THR A 9 -3.94 -9.29 27.78
C THR A 9 -3.08 -8.59 28.84
N PRO A 10 -1.77 -8.88 28.93
CA PRO A 10 -0.87 -8.13 29.82
C PRO A 10 -0.98 -6.61 29.63
N ARG A 11 -1.25 -6.14 28.41
CA ARG A 11 -1.47 -4.72 28.11
C ARG A 11 -2.81 -4.19 28.56
N SER A 12 -3.90 -4.97 28.43
CA SER A 12 -5.20 -4.55 28.96
C SER A 12 -5.20 -4.50 30.48
N LEU A 13 -4.50 -5.43 31.15
CA LEU A 13 -4.26 -5.37 32.59
C LEU A 13 -3.47 -4.10 32.93
N ARG A 14 -2.42 -3.79 32.20
CA ARG A 14 -1.63 -2.57 32.42
C ARG A 14 -2.44 -1.29 32.23
N ILE A 15 -3.32 -1.22 31.23
CA ILE A 15 -4.26 -0.10 31.06
C ILE A 15 -5.17 0.02 32.27
N SER A 16 -5.74 -1.09 32.77
CA SER A 16 -6.60 -1.09 33.93
C SER A 16 -5.86 -0.63 35.20
N ASP A 17 -4.59 -0.98 35.36
CA ASP A 17 -3.75 -0.50 36.47
C ASP A 17 -3.49 1.01 36.37
N LEU A 18 -3.22 1.50 35.15
CA LEU A 18 -3.05 2.92 34.88
C LEU A 18 -4.35 3.71 35.05
N ASP A 19 -5.52 3.11 34.71
CA ASP A 19 -6.83 3.71 34.98
C ASP A 19 -7.01 3.95 36.50
N ARG A 20 -6.76 2.92 37.34
CA ARG A 20 -6.83 3.04 38.81
C ARG A 20 -5.86 4.08 39.36
N LEU A 21 -4.63 4.09 38.81
CA LEU A 21 -3.62 5.07 39.24
C LEU A 21 -4.07 6.50 38.90
N LEU A 22 -4.65 6.72 37.72
CA LEU A 22 -5.16 8.03 37.30
C LEU A 22 -6.47 8.43 37.99
N GLU A 23 -7.22 7.47 38.54
CA GLU A 23 -8.34 7.75 39.47
C GLU A 23 -7.83 8.26 40.83
N LEU A 24 -6.73 7.70 41.32
CA LEU A 24 -6.11 8.09 42.60
C LEU A 24 -5.28 9.38 42.47
N ASP A 25 -4.55 9.51 41.39
CA ASP A 25 -3.72 10.67 41.07
C ASP A 25 -3.97 11.13 39.61
N PRO A 26 -4.97 11.98 39.38
CA PRO A 26 -5.26 12.53 38.03
C PRO A 26 -4.11 13.34 37.45
N ASP A 27 -3.12 13.73 38.23
CA ASP A 27 -1.97 14.53 37.84
C ASP A 27 -0.72 13.71 37.50
N ALA A 28 -0.82 12.38 37.57
CA ALA A 28 0.27 11.47 37.22
C ALA A 28 0.56 11.52 35.70
N ILE A 29 1.36 12.49 35.23
CA ILE A 29 1.71 12.75 33.82
C ILE A 29 2.30 11.50 33.18
N GLY A 30 3.25 10.82 33.84
CA GLY A 30 3.89 9.62 33.31
C GLY A 30 2.91 8.48 33.07
N ALA A 31 1.99 8.24 34.00
CA ALA A 31 0.94 7.22 33.87
C ALA A 31 -0.02 7.53 32.70
N ARG A 32 -0.39 8.80 32.56
CA ARG A 32 -1.25 9.25 31.45
C ARG A 32 -0.56 9.09 30.08
N TYR A 33 0.73 9.45 30.01
CA TYR A 33 1.50 9.28 28.79
C TYR A 33 1.64 7.80 28.39
N GLU A 34 1.96 6.93 29.36
CA GLU A 34 2.03 5.48 29.14
C GLU A 34 0.68 4.93 28.67
N ARG A 35 -0.43 5.33 29.35
CA ARG A 35 -1.77 4.90 28.95
C ARG A 35 -2.14 5.36 27.53
N ALA A 36 -1.85 6.62 27.18
CA ALA A 36 -2.07 7.15 25.83
C ALA A 36 -1.34 6.32 24.76
N GLY A 37 -0.08 5.94 25.03
CA GLY A 37 0.70 5.07 24.17
C GLY A 37 0.07 3.69 23.99
N LEU A 38 -0.33 3.03 25.08
CA LEU A 38 -0.98 1.71 25.05
C LEU A 38 -2.34 1.76 24.34
N LEU A 39 -3.15 2.79 24.59
CA LEU A 39 -4.44 3.00 23.92
C LEU A 39 -4.25 3.22 22.40
N ARG A 40 -3.25 4.02 22.01
CA ARG A 40 -2.87 4.21 20.60
C ARG A 40 -2.49 2.89 19.95
N GLU A 41 -1.69 2.06 20.61
CA GLU A 41 -1.29 0.74 20.12
C GLU A 41 -2.46 -0.22 19.98
N GLN A 42 -3.50 -0.09 20.80
CA GLN A 42 -4.74 -0.86 20.68
C GLN A 42 -5.73 -0.30 19.66
N GLY A 43 -5.42 0.82 19.01
CA GLY A 43 -6.33 1.48 18.07
C GLY A 43 -7.50 2.22 18.72
N LEU A 44 -7.45 2.43 20.04
CA LEU A 44 -8.48 3.16 20.80
C LEU A 44 -8.25 4.68 20.66
N PHE A 45 -8.45 5.18 19.42
CA PHE A 45 -8.12 6.53 18.98
C PHE A 45 -8.68 7.62 19.91
N GLU A 46 -9.99 7.59 20.20
CA GLU A 46 -10.64 8.65 20.99
C GLU A 46 -10.18 8.67 22.45
N GLN A 47 -9.81 7.51 22.99
CA GLN A 47 -9.29 7.44 24.35
C GLN A 47 -7.85 7.96 24.39
N ALA A 48 -6.99 7.52 23.49
CA ALA A 48 -5.63 8.01 23.36
C ALA A 48 -5.59 9.53 23.13
N LYS A 49 -6.45 10.04 22.26
CA LYS A 49 -6.60 11.47 21.96
C LYS A 49 -6.94 12.27 23.21
N ARG A 50 -7.88 11.81 24.06
CA ARG A 50 -8.21 12.48 25.32
C ARG A 50 -7.01 12.59 26.24
N ASP A 51 -6.24 11.52 26.37
CA ASP A 51 -5.05 11.52 27.22
C ASP A 51 -3.97 12.47 26.67
N TYR A 52 -3.69 12.46 25.38
CA TYR A 52 -2.72 13.39 24.78
C TYR A 52 -3.17 14.86 24.90
N LEU A 53 -4.45 15.16 24.75
CA LEU A 53 -4.97 16.51 24.96
C LEU A 53 -4.78 16.97 26.40
N GLU A 54 -5.05 16.09 27.39
CA GLU A 54 -4.86 16.41 28.80
C GLU A 54 -3.36 16.57 29.14
N LEU A 55 -2.48 15.76 28.58
CA LEU A 55 -1.04 15.92 28.69
C LEU A 55 -0.59 17.29 28.19
N LEU A 56 -1.01 17.67 26.98
CA LEU A 56 -0.63 18.96 26.38
C LEU A 56 -1.28 20.15 27.08
N ARG A 57 -2.42 19.98 27.73
CA ARG A 57 -3.00 21.02 28.58
C ARG A 57 -2.11 21.32 29.79
N ARG A 58 -1.43 20.31 30.36
CA ARG A 58 -0.56 20.42 31.54
C ARG A 58 0.88 20.74 31.16
N THR A 59 1.36 20.11 30.12
CA THR A 59 2.73 20.23 29.61
C THR A 59 2.71 20.58 28.10
N PRO A 60 2.40 21.83 27.73
CA PRO A 60 2.17 22.20 26.31
C PRO A 60 3.39 22.01 25.40
N THR A 61 4.58 21.92 25.99
CA THR A 61 5.84 21.80 25.27
C THR A 61 6.46 20.41 25.34
N ASP A 62 5.76 19.43 25.92
CA ASP A 62 6.29 18.06 26.01
C ASP A 62 6.47 17.45 24.61
N PHE A 63 7.71 17.11 24.30
CA PHE A 63 8.06 16.57 22.99
C PHE A 63 7.31 15.26 22.67
N GLY A 64 7.31 14.34 23.65
CA GLY A 64 6.69 13.03 23.46
C GLY A 64 5.20 13.14 23.14
N ALA A 65 4.47 13.95 23.93
CA ALA A 65 3.05 14.17 23.73
C ALA A 65 2.74 14.85 22.38
N LEU A 66 3.51 15.90 22.00
CA LEU A 66 3.34 16.58 20.70
C LEU A 66 3.60 15.63 19.55
N ASN A 67 4.69 14.88 19.59
CA ASN A 67 5.13 13.99 18.53
C ASN A 67 4.19 12.78 18.37
N ASP A 68 3.86 12.12 19.47
CA ASP A 68 3.03 10.92 19.46
C ASP A 68 1.56 11.23 19.12
N PHE A 69 1.05 12.37 19.61
CA PHE A 69 -0.27 12.85 19.21
C PHE A 69 -0.30 13.26 17.75
N GLY A 70 0.77 13.93 17.24
CA GLY A 70 0.93 14.24 15.82
C GLY A 70 0.85 12.98 14.95
N THR A 71 1.55 11.92 15.36
CA THR A 71 1.51 10.61 14.69
C THR A 71 0.11 9.97 14.75
N LEU A 72 -0.56 10.05 15.89
CA LEU A 72 -1.92 9.52 16.07
C LEU A 72 -2.92 10.19 15.14
N VAL A 73 -2.94 11.53 15.09
CA VAL A 73 -3.88 12.28 14.25
C VAL A 73 -3.55 12.15 12.77
N LEU A 74 -2.27 12.00 12.42
CA LEU A 74 -1.86 11.71 11.04
C LEU A 74 -2.42 10.37 10.56
N LYS A 75 -2.29 9.32 11.37
CA LYS A 75 -2.85 7.99 11.10
C LYS A 75 -4.38 8.02 10.96
N ALA A 76 -5.05 8.92 11.65
CA ALA A 76 -6.49 9.14 11.53
C ALA A 76 -6.88 10.03 10.34
N GLY A 77 -5.91 10.50 9.53
CA GLY A 77 -6.15 11.32 8.33
C GLY A 77 -6.19 12.82 8.56
N TYR A 78 -5.99 13.30 9.80
CA TYR A 78 -6.01 14.74 10.13
C TYR A 78 -4.65 15.39 9.87
N LYS A 79 -4.30 15.58 8.60
CA LYS A 79 -2.99 16.06 8.14
C LYS A 79 -2.61 17.44 8.69
N GLU A 80 -3.56 18.39 8.71
CA GLU A 80 -3.31 19.75 9.22
C GLU A 80 -3.07 19.77 10.74
N ALA A 81 -3.80 18.97 11.50
CA ALA A 81 -3.56 18.82 12.93
C ALA A 81 -2.17 18.21 13.21
N ALA A 82 -1.78 17.19 12.43
CA ALA A 82 -0.45 16.59 12.53
C ALA A 82 0.66 17.62 12.19
N ARG A 83 0.48 18.41 11.12
CA ARG A 83 1.39 19.49 10.74
C ARG A 83 1.60 20.49 11.89
N THR A 84 0.50 20.92 12.50
CA THR A 84 0.54 21.83 13.65
C THR A 84 1.33 21.25 14.82
N LEU A 85 1.05 20.01 15.20
CA LEU A 85 1.69 19.34 16.33
C LEU A 85 3.19 19.11 16.09
N PHE A 86 3.58 18.63 14.90
CA PHE A 86 5.00 18.45 14.56
C PHE A 86 5.74 19.79 14.49
N THR A 87 5.10 20.85 13.97
CA THR A 87 5.70 22.20 13.96
C THR A 87 5.92 22.72 15.38
N GLN A 88 4.97 22.50 16.30
CA GLN A 88 5.14 22.86 17.70
C GLN A 88 6.25 22.03 18.36
N ALA A 89 6.33 20.72 18.10
CA ALA A 89 7.41 19.89 18.59
C ALA A 89 8.79 20.43 18.18
N ILE A 90 8.98 20.79 16.92
CA ILE A 90 10.23 21.41 16.41
C ILE A 90 10.47 22.76 17.06
N ARG A 91 9.44 23.61 17.20
CA ARG A 91 9.58 24.95 17.79
C ARG A 91 10.13 24.89 19.22
N HIS A 92 9.66 23.94 20.01
CA HIS A 92 10.08 23.78 21.41
C HIS A 92 11.34 22.92 21.57
N HIS A 93 11.60 22.01 20.60
CA HIS A 93 12.73 21.08 20.64
C HIS A 93 13.48 21.08 19.30
N PRO A 94 14.11 22.22 18.89
CA PRO A 94 14.70 22.37 17.55
C PRO A 94 15.88 21.42 17.28
N ASN A 95 16.51 20.91 18.32
CA ASN A 95 17.64 19.96 18.23
C ASN A 95 17.22 18.49 18.33
N ASN A 96 15.92 18.18 18.23
CA ASN A 96 15.45 16.80 18.19
C ASN A 96 15.18 16.38 16.74
N PRO A 97 15.94 15.43 16.16
CA PRO A 97 15.80 15.05 14.76
C PRO A 97 14.44 14.39 14.45
N ILE A 98 13.80 13.73 15.43
CA ILE A 98 12.54 13.00 15.23
C ILE A 98 11.41 13.94 14.81
N GLY A 99 11.31 15.13 15.42
CA GLY A 99 10.31 16.14 15.03
C GLY A 99 10.44 16.55 13.56
N HIS A 100 11.67 16.80 13.12
CA HIS A 100 11.97 17.13 11.74
C HIS A 100 11.64 15.96 10.79
N VAL A 101 12.00 14.72 11.13
CA VAL A 101 11.69 13.53 10.32
C VAL A 101 10.17 13.35 10.15
N ASN A 102 9.40 13.51 11.22
CA ASN A 102 7.95 13.33 11.17
C ASN A 102 7.26 14.41 10.34
N LEU A 103 7.70 15.66 10.47
CA LEU A 103 7.19 16.75 9.61
C LEU A 103 7.60 16.53 8.15
N ALA A 104 8.83 16.11 7.89
CA ALA A 104 9.30 15.81 6.54
C ALA A 104 8.48 14.70 5.88
N ASN A 105 8.19 13.61 6.59
CA ASN A 105 7.35 12.51 6.11
C ASN A 105 5.91 12.99 5.80
N LEU A 106 5.33 13.83 6.65
CA LEU A 106 4.02 14.44 6.38
C LEU A 106 4.03 15.30 5.13
N LEU A 107 5.05 16.18 4.98
CA LEU A 107 5.20 17.07 3.84
C LEU A 107 5.39 16.27 2.53
N PHE A 108 6.16 15.19 2.57
CA PHE A 108 6.30 14.25 1.46
C PHE A 108 4.95 13.61 1.09
N LEU A 109 4.17 13.17 2.08
CA LEU A 109 2.84 12.58 1.87
C LEU A 109 1.83 13.54 1.23
N ILE A 110 2.02 14.85 1.35
CA ILE A 110 1.16 15.88 0.74
C ILE A 110 1.82 16.57 -0.47
N ASP A 111 2.83 15.93 -1.07
CA ASP A 111 3.55 16.39 -2.26
C ASP A 111 4.32 17.73 -2.09
N GLU A 112 4.59 18.17 -0.85
CA GLU A 112 5.44 19.33 -0.54
C GLU A 112 6.92 18.92 -0.50
N HIS A 113 7.51 18.59 -1.65
CA HIS A 113 8.84 17.94 -1.73
C HIS A 113 9.99 18.82 -1.24
N GLU A 114 10.03 20.10 -1.60
CA GLU A 114 11.14 20.96 -1.18
C GLU A 114 11.12 21.27 0.33
N PRO A 115 9.99 21.61 0.97
CA PRO A 115 9.90 21.68 2.43
C PRO A 115 10.26 20.37 3.12
N SER A 116 9.82 19.22 2.56
CA SER A 116 10.17 17.89 3.08
C SER A 116 11.69 17.68 3.08
N ARG A 117 12.37 18.01 1.97
CA ARG A 117 13.83 17.92 1.83
C ARG A 117 14.55 18.73 2.91
N GLN A 118 14.14 19.99 3.09
CA GLN A 118 14.73 20.88 4.09
C GLN A 118 14.65 20.31 5.51
N HIS A 119 13.53 19.68 5.85
CA HIS A 119 13.37 19.05 7.16
C HIS A 119 14.17 17.76 7.31
N PHE A 120 14.29 16.90 6.28
CA PHE A 120 15.22 15.77 6.33
C PHE A 120 16.66 16.22 6.46
N GLU A 121 17.09 17.26 5.73
CA GLU A 121 18.42 17.83 5.86
C GLU A 121 18.65 18.43 7.26
N ALA A 122 17.63 19.05 7.86
CA ALA A 122 17.72 19.56 9.22
C ALA A 122 17.91 18.40 10.23
N ALA A 123 17.17 17.30 10.08
CA ALA A 123 17.35 16.12 10.90
C ALA A 123 18.76 15.54 10.78
N LEU A 124 19.29 15.46 9.54
CA LEU A 124 20.65 14.94 9.27
C LEU A 124 21.78 15.89 9.69
N ARG A 125 21.51 17.19 9.83
CA ARG A 125 22.48 18.12 10.49
C ARG A 125 22.58 17.89 11.99
N ILE A 126 21.45 17.51 12.63
CA ILE A 126 21.40 17.20 14.07
C ILE A 126 22.01 15.83 14.34
N ASP A 127 21.62 14.83 13.57
CA ASP A 127 22.09 13.45 13.65
C ASP A 127 22.44 12.94 12.24
N PRO A 128 23.72 12.98 11.84
CA PRO A 128 24.17 12.60 10.50
C PRO A 128 23.95 11.12 10.15
N ASP A 129 23.72 10.26 11.14
CA ASP A 129 23.48 8.83 10.95
C ASP A 129 22.04 8.40 11.24
N HIS A 130 21.11 9.37 11.32
CA HIS A 130 19.71 9.11 11.61
C HIS A 130 19.02 8.27 10.52
N ILE A 131 18.83 7.00 10.79
CA ILE A 131 18.37 5.98 9.83
C ILE A 131 17.05 6.39 9.15
N HIS A 132 16.05 6.86 9.93
CA HIS A 132 14.76 7.24 9.36
C HIS A 132 14.83 8.49 8.49
N ALA A 133 15.73 9.43 8.79
CA ALA A 133 15.97 10.59 7.94
C ALA A 133 16.60 10.17 6.61
N HIS A 134 17.61 9.28 6.64
CA HIS A 134 18.19 8.72 5.43
C HIS A 134 17.18 7.95 4.59
N ARG A 135 16.33 7.13 5.23
CA ARG A 135 15.27 6.40 4.53
C ARG A 135 14.28 7.33 3.84
N GLY A 136 13.78 8.35 4.56
CA GLY A 136 12.86 9.34 4.00
C GLY A 136 13.50 10.16 2.87
N MET A 137 14.75 10.61 3.04
CA MET A 137 15.50 11.32 2.00
C MET A 137 15.70 10.44 0.75
N ALA A 138 15.98 9.15 0.90
CA ALA A 138 16.13 8.24 -0.23
C ALA A 138 14.85 8.13 -1.07
N TYR A 139 13.68 8.04 -0.42
CA TYR A 139 12.39 8.03 -1.12
C TYR A 139 12.10 9.36 -1.81
N LEU A 140 12.35 10.47 -1.12
CA LEU A 140 12.15 11.81 -1.67
C LEU A 140 13.02 12.05 -2.91
N LEU A 141 14.33 11.74 -2.83
CA LEU A 141 15.26 11.94 -3.94
C LEU A 141 14.93 11.05 -5.15
N ALA A 142 14.49 9.81 -4.91
CA ALA A 142 14.00 8.94 -5.97
C ALA A 142 12.76 9.53 -6.65
N GLU A 143 11.83 10.10 -5.87
CA GLU A 143 10.60 10.72 -6.39
C GLU A 143 10.87 11.96 -7.25
N ILE A 144 11.89 12.74 -6.93
CA ILE A 144 12.29 13.93 -7.72
C ILE A 144 13.33 13.61 -8.81
N GLY A 145 13.70 12.32 -8.99
CA GLY A 145 14.58 11.86 -10.08
C GLY A 145 16.08 11.86 -9.75
N ASP A 146 16.51 12.19 -8.53
CA ASP A 146 17.91 12.05 -8.11
C ASP A 146 18.23 10.62 -7.66
N ALA A 147 18.40 9.73 -8.63
CA ALA A 147 18.69 8.31 -8.37
C ALA A 147 20.03 8.12 -7.62
N ALA A 148 21.05 8.94 -7.94
CA ALA A 148 22.36 8.85 -7.28
C ALA A 148 22.31 9.28 -5.82
N GLY A 149 21.62 10.38 -5.52
CA GLY A 149 21.35 10.83 -4.16
C GLY A 149 20.55 9.81 -3.37
N ALA A 150 19.48 9.29 -3.97
CA ALA A 150 18.66 8.24 -3.37
C ALA A 150 19.50 7.01 -3.00
N GLY A 151 20.39 6.56 -3.89
CA GLY A 151 21.32 5.44 -3.64
C GLY A 151 22.22 5.67 -2.42
N ARG A 152 22.88 6.84 -2.35
CA ARG A 152 23.74 7.17 -1.20
C ARG A 152 22.99 7.16 0.15
N HIS A 153 21.76 7.64 0.15
CA HIS A 153 20.93 7.63 1.37
C HIS A 153 20.39 6.24 1.70
N ARG A 154 20.05 5.40 0.70
CA ARG A 154 19.71 3.98 0.93
C ARG A 154 20.85 3.21 1.58
N ASP A 155 22.09 3.40 1.09
CA ASP A 155 23.27 2.74 1.69
C ASP A 155 23.40 3.09 3.17
N LYS A 156 23.28 4.35 3.54
CA LYS A 156 23.32 4.78 4.94
C LYS A 156 22.15 4.22 5.77
N ALA A 157 20.96 4.12 5.18
CA ALA A 157 19.78 3.64 5.87
C ALA A 157 19.78 2.12 6.11
N PHE A 158 20.37 1.33 5.20
CA PHE A 158 20.12 -0.11 5.17
C PHE A 158 21.36 -0.98 5.28
N LYS A 159 22.58 -0.51 4.89
CA LYS A 159 23.78 -1.35 4.83
C LYS A 159 24.07 -2.13 6.12
N ASN A 160 23.83 -1.53 7.29
CA ASN A 160 23.99 -2.19 8.59
C ASN A 160 22.66 -2.45 9.32
N HIS A 161 21.51 -2.13 8.67
CA HIS A 161 20.17 -2.16 9.25
C HIS A 161 19.16 -2.80 8.31
N PHE A 162 19.61 -3.81 7.55
CA PHE A 162 18.78 -4.50 6.57
C PHE A 162 17.82 -5.52 7.20
N LEU A 163 17.99 -5.82 8.49
CA LEU A 163 17.16 -6.77 9.23
C LEU A 163 16.55 -6.08 10.47
N THR A 164 15.23 -6.12 10.58
CA THR A 164 14.50 -5.51 11.71
C THR A 164 13.34 -6.39 12.13
N THR A 165 13.30 -6.82 13.39
CA THR A 165 12.15 -7.54 13.95
C THR A 165 11.14 -6.57 14.51
N LEU A 166 9.89 -6.66 14.04
CA LEU A 166 8.78 -5.83 14.50
C LEU A 166 8.23 -6.35 15.83
N PRO A 167 7.64 -5.47 16.66
CA PRO A 167 7.02 -5.88 17.91
C PRO A 167 5.88 -6.89 17.70
N TYR A 168 5.86 -7.93 18.51
CA TYR A 168 4.77 -8.89 18.63
C TYR A 168 3.86 -8.53 19.80
N ARG A 169 2.55 -8.53 19.60
CA ARG A 169 1.55 -8.15 20.59
C ARG A 169 0.57 -9.27 20.99
N GLY A 170 0.77 -10.48 20.49
CA GLY A 170 -0.05 -11.62 20.83
C GLY A 170 0.23 -12.18 22.24
N ASN A 171 -0.68 -13.02 22.73
CA ASN A 171 -0.59 -13.66 24.05
C ASN A 171 -0.07 -15.12 23.99
N GLY A 172 0.13 -15.66 22.79
CA GLY A 172 0.58 -17.04 22.55
C GLY A 172 1.89 -17.10 21.78
N PRO A 173 2.35 -18.28 21.39
CA PRO A 173 3.51 -18.41 20.52
C PRO A 173 3.26 -17.75 19.16
N ALA A 174 4.16 -16.85 18.76
CA ALA A 174 4.09 -16.14 17.49
C ALA A 174 4.36 -17.07 16.30
N ILE A 175 3.66 -16.85 15.20
CA ILE A 175 4.05 -17.37 13.89
C ILE A 175 5.13 -16.44 13.34
N GLN A 176 6.32 -16.97 13.13
CA GLN A 176 7.46 -16.17 12.65
C GLN A 176 7.42 -16.04 11.13
N VAL A 177 7.43 -14.80 10.63
CA VAL A 177 7.39 -14.45 9.20
C VAL A 177 8.64 -13.69 8.82
N LEU A 178 9.32 -14.14 7.77
CA LEU A 178 10.35 -13.37 7.10
C LEU A 178 9.70 -12.54 5.99
N LEU A 179 9.65 -11.21 6.18
CA LEU A 179 9.06 -10.26 5.24
C LEU A 179 10.17 -9.68 4.35
N LEU A 180 10.13 -9.99 3.05
CA LEU A 180 11.07 -9.42 2.07
C LEU A 180 10.54 -8.09 1.56
N VAL A 181 11.39 -7.06 1.62
CA VAL A 181 11.11 -5.71 1.13
C VAL A 181 12.27 -5.21 0.27
N SER A 182 11.96 -4.32 -0.69
CA SER A 182 12.94 -3.58 -1.46
C SER A 182 13.20 -2.20 -0.84
N ALA A 183 14.45 -1.79 -0.83
CA ALA A 183 14.86 -0.44 -0.45
C ALA A 183 14.39 0.63 -1.45
N ALA A 184 14.09 0.24 -2.69
CA ALA A 184 13.59 1.15 -3.72
C ALA A 184 12.12 1.54 -3.55
N GLY A 185 11.38 0.88 -2.66
CA GLY A 185 9.93 1.02 -2.53
C GLY A 185 9.18 -0.09 -3.25
N GLY A 186 8.00 0.18 -3.82
CA GLY A 186 7.21 -0.82 -4.57
C GLY A 186 6.74 -2.02 -3.74
N ASN A 187 6.77 -1.89 -2.41
CA ASN A 187 6.35 -2.91 -1.47
C ASN A 187 4.86 -2.81 -1.18
N ILE A 188 4.20 -3.94 -1.00
CA ILE A 188 2.82 -4.01 -0.54
C ILE A 188 2.80 -3.66 0.96
N PRO A 189 1.91 -2.75 1.42
CA PRO A 189 1.69 -2.54 2.85
C PRO A 189 1.18 -3.82 3.51
N THR A 190 1.87 -4.30 4.54
CA THR A 190 1.56 -5.59 5.18
C THR A 190 0.98 -5.45 6.59
N ASP A 191 0.88 -4.25 7.14
CA ASP A 191 0.41 -4.00 8.52
C ASP A 191 -0.99 -4.57 8.80
N ALA A 192 -1.90 -4.49 7.81
CA ALA A 192 -3.24 -5.06 7.92
C ALA A 192 -3.29 -6.56 7.57
N ILE A 193 -2.24 -7.09 6.94
CA ILE A 193 -2.13 -8.49 6.48
C ILE A 193 -1.44 -9.33 7.54
N LEU A 194 -0.28 -8.88 8.02
CA LEU A 194 0.53 -9.54 9.03
C LEU A 194 0.20 -8.96 10.41
N ASP A 195 -0.99 -9.31 10.94
CA ASP A 195 -1.45 -8.86 12.25
C ASP A 195 -0.47 -9.31 13.34
N ASP A 196 0.12 -8.35 14.03
CA ASP A 196 1.12 -8.57 15.08
C ASP A 196 0.59 -9.24 16.37
N ARG A 197 -0.69 -9.56 16.40
CA ARG A 197 -1.29 -10.43 17.43
C ARG A 197 -1.07 -11.91 17.13
N TYR A 198 -0.79 -12.27 15.87
CA TYR A 198 -0.55 -13.64 15.41
C TYR A 198 0.86 -13.83 14.86
N PHE A 199 1.39 -12.82 14.18
CA PHE A 199 2.64 -12.90 13.45
C PHE A 199 3.74 -12.04 14.09
N GLN A 200 4.90 -12.63 14.34
CA GLN A 200 6.12 -11.89 14.59
C GLN A 200 6.87 -11.75 13.27
N THR A 201 6.92 -10.53 12.77
CA THR A 201 7.50 -10.23 11.47
C THR A 201 8.93 -9.74 11.61
N THR A 202 9.86 -10.40 10.92
CA THR A 202 11.21 -9.89 10.69
C THR A 202 11.32 -9.39 9.27
N VAL A 203 11.53 -8.08 9.12
CA VAL A 203 11.70 -7.40 7.83
C VAL A 203 13.14 -7.56 7.38
N LEU A 204 13.34 -7.99 6.13
CA LEU A 204 14.64 -8.11 5.47
C LEU A 204 14.63 -7.26 4.20
N VAL A 205 15.52 -6.27 4.13
CA VAL A 205 15.74 -5.45 2.92
C VAL A 205 16.67 -6.22 2.00
N THR A 206 16.14 -6.72 0.90
CA THR A 206 16.76 -7.78 0.10
C THR A 206 18.06 -7.37 -0.58
N GLU A 207 18.18 -6.14 -1.07
CA GLU A 207 19.37 -5.59 -1.73
C GLU A 207 20.59 -5.49 -0.80
N TYR A 208 20.34 -5.47 0.52
CA TYR A 208 21.39 -5.35 1.54
C TYR A 208 21.58 -6.63 2.36
N ALA A 209 20.90 -7.72 1.99
CA ALA A 209 21.02 -8.98 2.69
C ALA A 209 22.44 -9.54 2.63
N ASP A 210 23.05 -9.80 3.80
CA ASP A 210 24.36 -10.43 3.87
C ASP A 210 24.22 -11.94 3.53
N PRO A 211 24.87 -12.44 2.47
CA PRO A 211 24.82 -13.85 2.10
C PRO A 211 25.44 -14.79 3.17
N ASN A 212 26.33 -14.27 4.01
CA ASN A 212 27.01 -15.04 5.05
C ASN A 212 26.27 -15.05 6.39
N GLN A 213 25.33 -14.11 6.61
CA GLN A 213 24.52 -14.08 7.82
C GLN A 213 23.39 -15.10 7.73
N PRO A 214 23.18 -16.01 8.70
CA PRO A 214 22.07 -16.95 8.70
C PRO A 214 20.73 -16.19 8.71
N LEU A 215 19.75 -16.72 7.97
CA LEU A 215 18.40 -16.16 8.00
C LEU A 215 17.79 -16.33 9.40
N PRO A 216 17.02 -15.37 9.89
CA PRO A 216 16.29 -15.51 11.15
C PRO A 216 15.32 -16.69 11.06
N ALA A 217 14.99 -17.27 12.21
CA ALA A 217 13.99 -18.34 12.27
C ALA A 217 12.65 -17.84 11.71
N HIS A 218 12.06 -18.62 10.80
CA HIS A 218 10.75 -18.29 10.19
C HIS A 218 9.98 -19.54 9.78
N ALA A 219 8.67 -19.48 9.87
CA ALA A 219 7.78 -20.53 9.42
C ALA A 219 7.42 -20.38 7.93
N MET A 220 7.40 -19.13 7.43
CA MET A 220 7.15 -18.81 6.03
C MET A 220 7.85 -17.51 5.63
N VAL A 221 7.97 -17.30 4.32
CA VAL A 221 8.44 -16.05 3.72
C VAL A 221 7.26 -15.33 3.04
N PHE A 222 7.09 -14.05 3.31
CA PHE A 222 6.19 -13.17 2.55
C PHE A 222 7.03 -12.20 1.72
N ASN A 223 6.97 -12.32 0.40
CA ASN A 223 7.57 -11.33 -0.47
C ASN A 223 6.58 -10.19 -0.71
N SER A 224 6.83 -9.02 -0.10
CA SER A 224 6.01 -7.84 -0.31
C SER A 224 6.44 -6.98 -1.49
N ILE A 225 7.58 -7.29 -2.12
CA ILE A 225 8.06 -6.58 -3.30
C ILE A 225 7.12 -6.89 -4.47
N GLY A 226 6.27 -5.93 -4.83
CA GLY A 226 5.22 -6.16 -5.84
C GLY A 226 5.50 -5.52 -7.19
N ASP A 227 6.34 -4.47 -7.25
CA ASP A 227 6.63 -3.73 -8.48
C ASP A 227 7.86 -4.27 -9.20
N ALA A 228 7.63 -5.03 -10.27
CA ALA A 228 8.69 -5.65 -11.05
C ALA A 228 9.50 -4.63 -11.89
N ASP A 229 8.92 -3.49 -12.24
CA ASP A 229 9.60 -2.47 -13.05
C ASP A 229 10.52 -1.62 -12.17
N LEU A 230 10.05 -1.21 -10.99
CA LEU A 230 10.80 -0.39 -10.04
C LEU A 230 11.83 -1.20 -9.24
N CYS A 231 11.50 -2.44 -8.85
CA CYS A 231 12.23 -3.21 -7.84
C CYS A 231 12.90 -4.47 -8.39
N ARG A 232 13.30 -4.46 -9.66
CA ARG A 232 13.96 -5.62 -10.29
C ARG A 232 15.15 -6.13 -9.48
N GLU A 233 16.07 -5.25 -9.07
CA GLU A 233 17.24 -5.59 -8.26
C GLU A 233 16.83 -6.23 -6.91
N GLY A 234 15.85 -5.64 -6.22
CA GLY A 234 15.32 -6.19 -4.97
C GLY A 234 14.68 -7.57 -5.14
N LEU A 235 13.96 -7.81 -6.25
CA LEU A 235 13.37 -9.11 -6.56
C LEU A 235 14.43 -10.17 -6.92
N GLU A 236 15.49 -9.79 -7.63
CA GLU A 236 16.61 -10.68 -7.95
C GLU A 236 17.40 -11.03 -6.67
N ALA A 237 17.64 -10.06 -5.80
CA ALA A 237 18.20 -10.29 -4.47
C ALA A 237 17.29 -11.18 -3.60
N ALA A 238 15.98 -10.98 -3.64
CA ALA A 238 15.01 -11.83 -2.97
C ALA A 238 15.09 -13.30 -3.46
N CYS A 239 15.30 -13.55 -4.76
CA CYS A 239 15.55 -14.90 -5.27
C CYS A 239 16.79 -15.55 -4.63
N SER A 240 17.84 -14.76 -4.42
CA SER A 240 19.09 -15.25 -3.77
C SER A 240 18.87 -15.56 -2.27
N VAL A 241 18.05 -14.74 -1.58
CA VAL A 241 17.62 -15.01 -0.19
C VAL A 241 16.83 -16.33 -0.13
N LEU A 242 15.88 -16.54 -1.05
CA LEU A 242 15.05 -17.75 -1.08
C LEU A 242 15.82 -19.03 -1.38
N ALA A 243 16.96 -18.95 -2.05
CA ALA A 243 17.83 -20.12 -2.26
C ALA A 243 18.40 -20.69 -0.93
N ARG A 244 18.23 -19.98 0.18
CA ARG A 244 18.78 -20.32 1.52
C ARG A 244 17.69 -20.83 2.48
N THR A 245 16.46 -21.02 2.03
CA THR A 245 15.34 -21.55 2.81
C THR A 245 14.44 -22.43 1.97
N ASP A 246 13.85 -23.44 2.59
CA ASP A 246 12.86 -24.35 2.02
C ASP A 246 11.44 -24.03 2.49
N ARG A 247 11.27 -22.94 3.26
CA ARG A 247 9.99 -22.55 3.81
C ARG A 247 9.01 -22.08 2.73
N PRO A 248 7.71 -22.24 2.94
CA PRO A 248 6.68 -21.75 2.01
C PRO A 248 6.84 -20.25 1.74
N VAL A 249 6.67 -19.87 0.48
CA VAL A 249 6.80 -18.49 0.02
C VAL A 249 5.48 -18.00 -0.51
N ILE A 250 5.06 -16.81 -0.08
CA ILE A 250 3.92 -16.08 -0.66
C ILE A 250 4.47 -15.08 -1.66
N ASN A 251 3.93 -15.08 -2.87
CA ASN A 251 4.38 -14.28 -4.00
C ASN A 251 5.87 -14.49 -4.33
N HIS A 252 6.17 -15.67 -4.85
CA HIS A 252 7.56 -15.99 -5.22
C HIS A 252 8.15 -14.89 -6.14
N PRO A 253 9.35 -14.32 -5.84
CA PRO A 253 9.92 -13.20 -6.60
C PRO A 253 10.05 -13.46 -8.10
N ARG A 254 10.35 -14.70 -8.53
CA ARG A 254 10.41 -15.08 -9.95
C ARG A 254 9.06 -14.93 -10.66
N ALA A 255 7.95 -15.11 -9.97
CA ALA A 255 6.62 -14.89 -10.53
C ALA A 255 6.33 -13.38 -10.62
N VAL A 256 6.70 -12.62 -9.57
CA VAL A 256 6.54 -11.16 -9.56
C VAL A 256 7.38 -10.50 -10.65
N LEU A 257 8.63 -10.93 -10.90
CA LEU A 257 9.48 -10.42 -11.97
C LEU A 257 8.84 -10.48 -13.36
N LYS A 258 7.85 -11.36 -13.56
CA LYS A 258 7.10 -11.48 -14.83
C LYS A 258 5.92 -10.52 -14.91
N THR A 259 5.64 -9.72 -13.86
CA THR A 259 4.48 -8.82 -13.80
C THR A 259 4.82 -7.37 -14.14
N GLY A 260 6.04 -7.08 -14.60
CA GLY A 260 6.38 -5.78 -15.18
C GLY A 260 5.38 -5.40 -16.26
N ARG A 261 5.02 -4.14 -16.36
CA ARG A 261 3.87 -3.65 -17.15
C ARG A 261 3.87 -4.16 -18.60
N ALA A 262 4.94 -3.95 -19.34
CA ALA A 262 5.03 -4.38 -20.73
C ALA A 262 5.11 -5.91 -20.86
N ALA A 263 5.95 -6.56 -20.05
CA ALA A 263 6.14 -8.01 -20.08
C ALA A 263 4.84 -8.76 -19.71
N ASN A 264 4.08 -8.24 -18.75
CA ASN A 264 2.83 -8.86 -18.32
C ASN A 264 1.75 -8.76 -19.41
N VAL A 265 1.65 -7.60 -20.08
CA VAL A 265 0.73 -7.42 -21.20
C VAL A 265 1.04 -8.39 -22.33
N GLU A 266 2.32 -8.56 -22.72
CA GLU A 266 2.71 -9.54 -23.74
C GLU A 266 2.40 -10.97 -23.33
N ARG A 267 2.63 -11.33 -22.06
CA ARG A 267 2.32 -12.67 -21.52
C ARG A 267 0.83 -12.97 -21.52
N LEU A 268 -0.02 -11.98 -21.29
CA LEU A 268 -1.48 -12.13 -21.25
C LEU A 268 -2.12 -11.94 -22.61
N ARG A 269 -1.38 -11.47 -23.61
CA ARG A 269 -1.83 -11.34 -24.99
C ARG A 269 -2.13 -12.72 -25.56
N GLY A 270 -3.25 -12.82 -26.25
CA GLY A 270 -3.70 -14.08 -26.87
C GLY A 270 -4.49 -15.00 -25.93
N LEU A 271 -4.68 -14.66 -24.66
CA LEU A 271 -5.62 -15.38 -23.81
C LEU A 271 -7.04 -15.18 -24.33
N PRO A 272 -7.84 -16.27 -24.48
CA PRO A 272 -9.20 -16.15 -24.99
C PRO A 272 -10.05 -15.21 -24.12
N ASN A 273 -10.79 -14.31 -24.79
CA ASN A 273 -11.67 -13.31 -24.18
C ASN A 273 -10.97 -12.29 -23.28
N VAL A 274 -9.67 -12.06 -23.50
CA VAL A 274 -8.87 -11.03 -22.83
C VAL A 274 -8.34 -10.07 -23.87
N VAL A 275 -8.68 -8.80 -23.72
CA VAL A 275 -8.16 -7.70 -24.53
C VAL A 275 -7.13 -6.95 -23.69
N VAL A 276 -5.90 -6.93 -24.15
CA VAL A 276 -4.80 -6.18 -23.50
C VAL A 276 -4.42 -4.97 -24.36
N PRO A 277 -4.05 -3.82 -23.78
CA PRO A 277 -3.63 -2.66 -24.54
C PRO A 277 -2.28 -2.92 -25.24
N ARG A 278 -2.03 -2.22 -26.33
CA ARG A 278 -0.69 -2.07 -26.85
C ARG A 278 0.06 -1.11 -25.96
N ILE A 279 1.32 -1.45 -25.65
CA ILE A 279 2.18 -0.62 -24.80
C ILE A 279 3.55 -0.52 -25.49
N ALA A 280 4.10 0.69 -25.51
CA ALA A 280 5.48 0.93 -25.93
C ALA A 280 6.13 1.96 -25.00
N THR A 281 7.41 1.82 -24.76
CA THR A 281 8.21 2.84 -24.07
C THR A 281 9.09 3.51 -25.10
N LEU A 282 9.00 4.84 -25.19
CA LEU A 282 9.71 5.64 -26.17
C LEU A 282 10.47 6.78 -25.46
N PRO A 283 11.67 7.13 -25.95
CA PRO A 283 12.39 8.29 -25.46
C PRO A 283 11.53 9.56 -25.59
N ARG A 284 11.48 10.34 -24.51
CA ARG A 284 10.73 11.60 -24.46
C ARG A 284 11.10 12.54 -25.60
N ALA A 285 12.38 12.57 -25.98
CA ALA A 285 12.86 13.39 -27.07
C ALA A 285 12.21 13.06 -28.42
N PHE A 286 11.88 11.78 -28.67
CA PHE A 286 11.15 11.39 -29.87
C PHE A 286 9.69 11.84 -29.83
N LEU A 287 9.06 11.78 -28.66
CA LEU A 287 7.66 12.19 -28.49
C LEU A 287 7.49 13.72 -28.53
N ALA A 288 8.52 14.48 -28.16
CA ALA A 288 8.56 15.94 -28.29
C ALA A 288 9.01 16.41 -29.68
N GLY A 289 9.57 15.52 -30.51
CA GLY A 289 10.18 15.84 -31.81
C GLY A 289 9.19 15.84 -32.96
N PRO A 290 9.63 16.30 -34.14
CA PRO A 290 8.79 16.38 -35.38
C PRO A 290 8.32 15.02 -35.89
N GLU A 291 9.00 13.92 -35.53
CA GLU A 291 8.63 12.56 -35.94
C GLU A 291 7.74 11.83 -34.91
N SER A 292 7.20 12.55 -33.96
CA SER A 292 6.42 11.97 -32.83
C SER A 292 5.24 11.13 -33.35
N GLU A 293 4.46 11.61 -34.30
CA GLU A 293 3.34 10.88 -34.91
C GLU A 293 3.79 9.59 -35.61
N ALA A 294 4.88 9.65 -36.34
CA ALA A 294 5.44 8.47 -36.99
C ALA A 294 5.97 7.45 -35.98
N ALA A 295 6.55 7.90 -34.86
CA ALA A 295 7.00 7.02 -33.78
C ALA A 295 5.82 6.32 -33.11
N VAL A 296 4.72 7.03 -32.81
CA VAL A 296 3.48 6.49 -32.28
C VAL A 296 2.85 5.48 -33.23
N ALA A 297 2.77 5.81 -34.53
CA ALA A 297 2.25 4.91 -35.54
C ALA A 297 3.09 3.63 -35.69
N ARG A 298 4.43 3.73 -35.67
CA ARG A 298 5.33 2.56 -35.65
C ARG A 298 5.11 1.65 -34.42
N ALA A 299 4.73 2.23 -33.29
CA ALA A 299 4.33 1.48 -32.09
C ALA A 299 2.93 0.85 -32.23
N GLY A 300 2.24 1.03 -33.35
CA GLY A 300 0.91 0.49 -33.60
C GLY A 300 -0.20 1.21 -32.82
N LEU A 301 0.02 2.45 -32.42
CA LEU A 301 -0.93 3.28 -31.68
C LEU A 301 -1.50 4.39 -32.52
N ALA A 302 -2.71 4.82 -32.21
CA ALA A 302 -3.42 5.94 -32.79
C ALA A 302 -4.08 6.79 -31.71
N PHE A 303 -4.31 8.07 -31.99
CA PHE A 303 -5.05 8.94 -31.08
C PHE A 303 -6.52 8.50 -30.93
N PRO A 304 -7.11 8.59 -29.74
CA PRO A 304 -6.48 8.96 -28.49
C PRO A 304 -5.73 7.77 -27.84
N PHE A 305 -4.65 8.07 -27.14
CA PHE A 305 -3.93 7.10 -26.33
C PHE A 305 -3.49 7.71 -24.98
N LEU A 306 -2.92 6.91 -24.10
CA LEU A 306 -2.50 7.35 -22.77
C LEU A 306 -0.97 7.44 -22.71
N VAL A 307 -0.46 8.45 -22.00
CA VAL A 307 0.97 8.64 -21.77
C VAL A 307 1.24 8.66 -20.28
N ARG A 308 2.29 7.98 -19.86
CA ARG A 308 2.66 7.86 -18.46
C ARG A 308 4.16 7.96 -18.25
N ALA A 309 4.59 8.68 -17.22
CA ALA A 309 5.96 8.59 -16.72
C ALA A 309 6.16 7.26 -15.96
N PRO A 310 7.21 6.48 -16.26
CA PRO A 310 7.54 5.26 -15.50
C PRO A 310 7.85 5.55 -14.02
N GLY A 311 7.64 4.56 -13.15
CA GLY A 311 7.96 4.64 -11.71
C GLY A 311 6.92 5.35 -10.85
N PHE A 312 5.84 5.90 -11.42
CA PHE A 312 4.78 6.58 -10.66
C PHE A 312 3.51 5.76 -10.58
N HIS A 313 2.81 5.85 -9.45
CA HIS A 313 1.57 5.11 -9.14
C HIS A 313 0.37 6.06 -8.94
N THR A 314 -0.81 5.49 -8.64
CA THR A 314 -2.05 6.23 -8.32
C THR A 314 -2.53 7.21 -9.40
N GLY A 315 -2.11 7.02 -10.66
CA GLY A 315 -2.48 7.88 -11.78
C GLY A 315 -1.74 9.22 -11.83
N ARG A 316 -0.67 9.40 -11.03
CA ARG A 316 0.22 10.55 -11.13
C ARG A 316 1.02 10.48 -12.43
N TYR A 317 1.26 11.63 -13.06
CA TYR A 317 1.94 11.71 -14.35
C TYR A 317 1.40 10.73 -15.40
N PHE A 318 0.07 10.63 -15.44
CA PHE A 318 -0.69 9.79 -16.35
C PHE A 318 -1.77 10.63 -17.00
N VAL A 319 -1.64 10.87 -18.30
CA VAL A 319 -2.47 11.78 -19.09
C VAL A 319 -3.01 11.09 -20.34
N ARG A 320 -4.16 11.57 -20.83
CA ARG A 320 -4.71 11.20 -22.12
C ARG A 320 -4.25 12.21 -23.16
N VAL A 321 -3.90 11.71 -24.31
CA VAL A 321 -3.41 12.47 -25.44
C VAL A 321 -4.36 12.25 -26.63
N ASP A 322 -5.04 13.33 -27.02
CA ASP A 322 -6.08 13.27 -28.06
C ASP A 322 -5.58 13.68 -29.44
N ASN A 323 -4.43 14.35 -29.52
CA ASN A 323 -3.86 14.90 -30.75
C ASN A 323 -2.37 15.16 -30.60
N PRO A 324 -1.64 15.48 -31.71
CA PRO A 324 -0.19 15.74 -31.66
C PRO A 324 0.23 16.89 -30.75
N GLN A 325 -0.58 17.95 -30.62
CA GLN A 325 -0.28 19.08 -29.73
C GLN A 325 -0.30 18.65 -28.27
N ALA A 326 -1.29 17.86 -27.87
CA ALA A 326 -1.37 17.28 -26.53
C ALA A 326 -0.19 16.31 -26.25
N LEU A 327 0.31 15.61 -27.28
CA LEU A 327 1.49 14.75 -27.15
C LEU A 327 2.75 15.56 -26.85
N THR A 328 2.96 16.65 -27.58
CA THR A 328 4.10 17.55 -27.36
C THR A 328 4.05 18.16 -25.93
N ALA A 329 2.88 18.60 -25.50
CA ALA A 329 2.69 19.11 -24.14
C ALA A 329 3.01 18.03 -23.09
N ALA A 330 2.48 16.82 -23.24
CA ALA A 330 2.75 15.71 -22.34
C ALA A 330 4.25 15.35 -22.30
N ALA A 331 4.92 15.30 -23.45
CA ALA A 331 6.36 15.05 -23.55
C ALA A 331 7.21 16.15 -22.91
N THR A 332 6.71 17.37 -22.81
CA THR A 332 7.41 18.50 -22.17
C THR A 332 7.21 18.49 -20.65
N GLU A 333 5.99 18.19 -20.18
CA GLU A 333 5.59 18.33 -18.77
C GLU A 333 5.86 17.09 -17.91
N LEU A 334 5.79 15.89 -18.51
CA LEU A 334 5.98 14.66 -17.75
C LEU A 334 7.45 14.43 -17.40
N PRO A 335 7.77 13.92 -16.19
CA PRO A 335 9.14 13.62 -15.81
C PRO A 335 9.69 12.34 -16.47
N GLY A 336 11.02 12.20 -16.45
CA GLY A 336 11.74 11.03 -16.95
C GLY A 336 12.24 11.20 -18.40
N ASP A 337 13.22 10.38 -18.77
CA ASP A 337 13.82 10.39 -20.13
C ASP A 337 13.01 9.56 -21.11
N ASP A 338 12.32 8.54 -20.61
CA ASP A 338 11.42 7.68 -21.35
C ASP A 338 9.98 7.87 -20.88
N LEU A 339 9.02 7.75 -21.80
CA LEU A 339 7.59 7.76 -21.51
C LEU A 339 6.92 6.48 -22.03
N CYS A 340 6.02 5.94 -21.25
CA CYS A 340 5.21 4.80 -21.63
C CYS A 340 3.94 5.28 -22.33
N ILE A 341 3.75 4.90 -23.60
CA ILE A 341 2.54 5.14 -24.38
C ILE A 341 1.68 3.88 -24.38
N ILE A 342 0.39 4.04 -24.12
CA ILE A 342 -0.55 2.93 -23.85
C ILE A 342 -1.82 3.13 -24.65
N GLU A 343 -2.25 2.12 -25.39
CA GLU A 343 -3.55 2.12 -26.07
C GLU A 343 -4.69 2.36 -25.09
N GLN A 344 -5.57 3.29 -25.40
CA GLN A 344 -6.77 3.52 -24.61
C GLN A 344 -7.82 2.47 -24.98
N LEU A 345 -8.10 1.54 -24.08
CA LEU A 345 -9.22 0.64 -24.19
C LEU A 345 -10.52 1.38 -23.83
N ASP A 346 -11.53 1.30 -24.69
CA ASP A 346 -12.82 1.95 -24.41
C ASP A 346 -13.63 1.15 -23.39
N ALA A 347 -13.63 1.62 -22.17
CA ALA A 347 -14.34 1.02 -21.03
C ALA A 347 -15.72 1.63 -20.79
N ARG A 348 -16.29 2.35 -21.77
CA ARG A 348 -17.65 2.87 -21.67
C ARG A 348 -18.66 1.76 -21.92
N ASP A 349 -19.73 1.78 -21.14
CA ASP A 349 -20.89 0.98 -21.39
C ASP A 349 -21.94 1.75 -22.19
N GLY A 350 -23.07 1.12 -22.51
CA GLY A 350 -24.15 1.70 -23.29
C GLY A 350 -24.75 3.01 -22.74
N ASP A 351 -24.52 3.31 -21.45
CA ASP A 351 -24.88 4.57 -20.79
C ASP A 351 -23.81 5.68 -20.94
N GLY A 352 -22.69 5.41 -21.60
CA GLY A 352 -21.60 6.35 -21.86
C GLY A 352 -20.64 6.55 -20.67
N PHE A 353 -20.83 5.88 -19.53
CA PHE A 353 -19.94 5.97 -18.38
C PHE A 353 -18.81 4.95 -18.48
N PHE A 354 -17.61 5.37 -18.10
CA PHE A 354 -16.46 4.49 -17.92
C PHE A 354 -16.62 3.63 -16.67
N ARG A 355 -16.25 2.36 -16.78
CA ARG A 355 -16.28 1.39 -15.70
C ARG A 355 -14.91 0.81 -15.43
N LYS A 356 -14.63 0.56 -14.16
CA LYS A 356 -13.43 -0.16 -13.75
C LYS A 356 -13.75 -1.07 -12.58
N CYS A 357 -13.66 -2.37 -12.82
CA CYS A 357 -13.76 -3.40 -11.81
C CYS A 357 -12.38 -3.66 -11.22
N ARG A 358 -12.32 -3.92 -9.92
CA ARG A 358 -11.14 -4.48 -9.26
C ARG A 358 -11.51 -5.77 -8.55
N VAL A 359 -10.70 -6.79 -8.77
CA VAL A 359 -10.73 -8.03 -8.01
C VAL A 359 -9.38 -8.27 -7.36
N MET A 360 -9.41 -8.99 -6.22
CA MET A 360 -8.21 -9.55 -5.59
C MET A 360 -8.15 -11.04 -5.85
N ILE A 361 -6.97 -11.55 -6.10
CA ILE A 361 -6.68 -12.97 -6.15
C ILE A 361 -5.92 -13.32 -4.88
N ILE A 362 -6.50 -14.19 -4.07
CA ILE A 362 -5.90 -14.69 -2.83
C ILE A 362 -5.91 -16.20 -2.89
N ASP A 363 -4.75 -16.81 -2.84
CA ASP A 363 -4.58 -18.26 -2.93
C ASP A 363 -5.37 -18.87 -4.11
N ARG A 364 -5.17 -18.29 -5.29
CA ARG A 364 -5.81 -18.68 -6.56
C ARG A 364 -7.33 -18.46 -6.64
N LYS A 365 -7.97 -17.88 -5.64
CA LYS A 365 -9.39 -17.56 -5.66
C LYS A 365 -9.62 -16.10 -5.94
N ILE A 366 -10.64 -15.79 -6.74
CA ILE A 366 -10.95 -14.42 -7.17
C ILE A 366 -12.03 -13.85 -6.26
N TYR A 367 -11.77 -12.67 -5.71
CA TYR A 367 -12.65 -11.93 -4.80
C TYR A 367 -12.95 -10.55 -5.37
N PRO A 368 -14.22 -10.13 -5.52
CA PRO A 368 -14.54 -8.77 -5.94
C PRO A 368 -14.18 -7.77 -4.84
N LEU A 369 -13.60 -6.62 -5.23
CA LEU A 369 -13.21 -5.56 -4.30
C LEU A 369 -13.97 -4.26 -4.54
N HIS A 370 -14.20 -3.85 -5.78
CA HIS A 370 -15.08 -2.73 -6.17
C HIS A 370 -15.34 -2.65 -7.67
N LEU A 371 -16.46 -1.99 -8.01
CA LEU A 371 -16.77 -1.47 -9.32
C LEU A 371 -16.84 0.07 -9.22
N ALA A 372 -15.91 0.77 -9.87
CA ALA A 372 -15.92 2.23 -9.97
C ALA A 372 -16.59 2.66 -11.29
N ILE A 373 -17.44 3.68 -11.24
CA ILE A 373 -18.17 4.24 -12.38
C ILE A 373 -17.91 5.74 -12.44
N SER A 374 -17.49 6.27 -13.59
CA SER A 374 -17.14 7.67 -13.77
C SER A 374 -17.50 8.18 -15.15
N ARG A 375 -17.76 9.49 -15.24
CA ARG A 375 -17.85 10.22 -16.53
C ARG A 375 -16.47 10.43 -17.15
N ASP A 376 -15.42 10.44 -16.31
CA ASP A 376 -14.04 10.62 -16.75
C ASP A 376 -13.41 9.26 -17.11
N TRP A 377 -12.60 9.25 -18.15
CA TRP A 377 -11.80 8.09 -18.59
C TRP A 377 -10.82 7.60 -17.50
N LYS A 378 -10.31 8.53 -16.65
CA LYS A 378 -9.40 8.23 -15.55
C LYS A 378 -10.16 7.76 -14.33
N VAL A 379 -10.71 6.55 -14.44
CA VAL A 379 -11.52 5.98 -13.36
C VAL A 379 -10.64 5.62 -12.17
N HIS A 380 -10.79 6.38 -11.09
CA HIS A 380 -10.19 6.09 -9.79
C HIS A 380 -11.30 6.06 -8.74
N TYR A 381 -11.42 4.99 -7.96
CA TYR A 381 -12.57 4.76 -7.08
C TYR A 381 -12.92 5.98 -6.19
N PHE A 382 -11.92 6.58 -5.55
CA PHE A 382 -12.14 7.73 -4.65
C PHE A 382 -12.46 9.05 -5.36
N ARG A 383 -12.19 9.16 -6.66
CA ARG A 383 -12.49 10.35 -7.49
C ARG A 383 -13.65 10.11 -8.46
N ALA A 384 -14.13 8.88 -8.56
CA ALA A 384 -15.28 8.51 -9.37
C ALA A 384 -16.58 9.01 -8.73
N ASP A 385 -17.66 9.02 -9.52
CA ASP A 385 -18.98 9.53 -9.09
C ASP A 385 -19.69 8.63 -8.06
N MET A 386 -18.91 7.79 -7.33
CA MET A 386 -19.45 6.82 -6.38
C MET A 386 -20.03 7.45 -5.13
N ALA A 387 -19.41 8.52 -4.61
CA ALA A 387 -19.86 9.18 -3.39
C ALA A 387 -21.18 9.92 -3.60
N ALA A 388 -21.38 10.52 -4.76
CA ALA A 388 -22.56 11.32 -5.12
C ALA A 388 -23.74 10.48 -5.62
N SER A 389 -23.47 9.34 -6.30
CA SER A 389 -24.50 8.52 -6.96
C SER A 389 -24.90 7.29 -6.16
N ALA A 390 -26.13 7.23 -5.66
CA ALA A 390 -26.68 6.03 -5.04
C ALA A 390 -26.85 4.89 -6.06
N GLU A 391 -27.16 5.20 -7.31
CA GLU A 391 -27.28 4.23 -8.39
C GLU A 391 -25.93 3.54 -8.67
N ASN A 392 -24.83 4.31 -8.76
CA ASN A 392 -23.50 3.74 -8.94
C ASN A 392 -23.11 2.83 -7.77
N ARG A 393 -23.44 3.23 -6.52
CA ARG A 393 -23.22 2.37 -5.35
C ARG A 393 -24.05 1.09 -5.39
N ALA A 394 -25.29 1.14 -5.90
CA ALA A 394 -26.11 -0.07 -6.07
C ALA A 394 -25.49 -1.04 -7.12
N LYS A 395 -24.94 -0.51 -8.22
CA LYS A 395 -24.21 -1.31 -9.22
C LYS A 395 -22.92 -1.92 -8.63
N ASP A 396 -22.19 -1.16 -7.81
CA ASP A 396 -21.01 -1.69 -7.07
C ASP A 396 -21.44 -2.79 -6.08
N ALA A 397 -22.52 -2.58 -5.32
CA ALA A 397 -23.04 -3.57 -4.39
C ALA A 397 -23.43 -4.88 -5.10
N ALA A 398 -24.11 -4.81 -6.25
CA ALA A 398 -24.45 -5.99 -7.05
C ALA A 398 -23.20 -6.74 -7.54
N PHE A 399 -22.15 -6.02 -7.98
CA PHE A 399 -20.87 -6.63 -8.36
C PHE A 399 -20.19 -7.31 -7.16
N LEU A 400 -20.23 -6.72 -5.98
CA LEU A 400 -19.64 -7.29 -4.76
C LEU A 400 -20.40 -8.52 -4.24
N ASP A 401 -21.70 -8.56 -4.47
CA ASP A 401 -22.58 -9.67 -4.03
C ASP A 401 -22.52 -10.85 -4.99
N ASP A 402 -22.70 -10.61 -6.28
CA ASP A 402 -22.68 -11.64 -7.33
C ASP A 402 -21.91 -11.17 -8.57
N MET A 403 -20.60 -11.18 -8.44
CA MET A 403 -19.69 -10.83 -9.53
C MET A 403 -19.91 -11.69 -10.78
N ALA A 404 -20.17 -12.99 -10.60
CA ALA A 404 -20.32 -13.91 -11.70
C ALA A 404 -21.52 -13.56 -12.59
N ASN A 405 -22.61 -13.13 -12.00
CA ASN A 405 -23.79 -12.68 -12.74
C ASN A 405 -23.54 -11.33 -13.44
N VAL A 406 -22.80 -10.42 -12.80
CA VAL A 406 -22.53 -9.07 -13.35
C VAL A 406 -21.58 -9.13 -14.55
N ILE A 407 -20.50 -9.92 -14.50
CA ILE A 407 -19.51 -9.99 -15.60
C ILE A 407 -19.74 -11.15 -16.57
N GLY A 408 -20.65 -12.05 -16.22
CA GLY A 408 -21.05 -13.20 -17.05
C GLY A 408 -20.01 -14.32 -17.14
N ALA A 409 -20.42 -15.49 -17.60
CA ALA A 409 -19.59 -16.70 -17.67
C ALA A 409 -18.34 -16.52 -18.54
N ARG A 410 -18.44 -15.72 -19.64
CA ARG A 410 -17.33 -15.43 -20.55
C ARG A 410 -16.23 -14.63 -19.84
N GLY A 411 -16.60 -13.57 -19.13
CA GLY A 411 -15.68 -12.74 -18.36
C GLY A 411 -15.06 -13.48 -17.19
N MET A 412 -15.85 -14.30 -16.44
CA MET A 412 -15.33 -15.16 -15.38
C MET A 412 -14.27 -16.13 -15.88
N ALA A 413 -14.54 -16.82 -17.00
CA ALA A 413 -13.57 -17.74 -17.60
C ALA A 413 -12.28 -17.01 -18.06
N ALA A 414 -12.37 -15.77 -18.50
CA ALA A 414 -11.20 -14.94 -18.85
C ALA A 414 -10.39 -14.58 -17.60
N LEU A 415 -11.05 -14.16 -16.52
CA LEU A 415 -10.38 -13.87 -15.24
C LEU A 415 -9.65 -15.09 -14.66
N GLU A 416 -10.23 -16.28 -14.75
CA GLU A 416 -9.57 -17.53 -14.33
C GLU A 416 -8.32 -17.84 -15.17
N ARG A 417 -8.33 -17.55 -16.47
CA ARG A 417 -7.13 -17.68 -17.33
C ARG A 417 -6.05 -16.68 -16.95
N ILE A 418 -6.42 -15.43 -16.65
CA ILE A 418 -5.48 -14.41 -16.17
C ILE A 418 -4.88 -14.87 -14.83
N ASN A 419 -5.73 -15.32 -13.90
CA ASN A 419 -5.30 -15.86 -12.60
C ASN A 419 -4.26 -16.99 -12.75
N ALA A 420 -4.56 -17.97 -13.58
CA ALA A 420 -3.65 -19.08 -13.86
C ALA A 420 -2.33 -18.61 -14.49
N ALA A 421 -2.38 -17.61 -15.39
CA ALA A 421 -1.20 -17.06 -16.03
C ALA A 421 -0.34 -16.22 -15.09
N LEU A 422 -0.92 -15.48 -14.12
CA LEU A 422 -0.18 -14.66 -13.17
C LEU A 422 0.69 -15.48 -12.23
N ASP A 423 0.20 -16.63 -11.79
CA ASP A 423 0.90 -17.55 -10.89
C ASP A 423 1.34 -16.89 -9.56
N LEU A 424 0.47 -16.05 -8.99
CA LEU A 424 0.68 -15.32 -7.75
C LEU A 424 -0.31 -15.77 -6.66
N ASP A 425 0.15 -15.75 -5.41
CA ASP A 425 -0.70 -16.07 -4.25
C ASP A 425 -1.54 -14.86 -3.80
N TYR A 426 -1.00 -13.66 -3.97
CA TYR A 426 -1.64 -12.38 -3.64
C TYR A 426 -1.39 -11.40 -4.79
N CYS A 427 -2.44 -10.99 -5.46
CA CYS A 427 -2.38 -9.97 -6.51
C CYS A 427 -3.77 -9.38 -6.78
N GLY A 428 -3.84 -8.39 -7.66
CA GLY A 428 -5.10 -7.79 -8.08
C GLY A 428 -5.17 -7.57 -9.59
N ILE A 429 -6.39 -7.45 -10.09
CA ILE A 429 -6.69 -7.18 -11.50
C ILE A 429 -7.63 -5.99 -11.57
N ASP A 430 -7.24 -4.94 -12.32
CA ASP A 430 -8.10 -3.85 -12.77
C ASP A 430 -8.54 -4.09 -14.21
N PHE A 431 -9.84 -4.10 -14.45
CA PHE A 431 -10.42 -4.42 -15.75
C PHE A 431 -11.77 -3.74 -15.98
N ALA A 432 -12.25 -3.79 -17.21
CA ALA A 432 -13.66 -3.58 -17.57
C ALA A 432 -14.17 -4.77 -18.39
N VAL A 433 -15.47 -4.80 -18.65
CA VAL A 433 -16.11 -5.79 -19.53
C VAL A 433 -16.69 -5.04 -20.72
N ASN A 434 -16.37 -5.47 -21.94
CA ASN A 434 -16.95 -4.88 -23.14
C ASN A 434 -18.33 -5.47 -23.44
N ALA A 435 -19.04 -4.91 -24.43
CA ALA A 435 -20.36 -5.38 -24.84
C ALA A 435 -20.38 -6.86 -25.30
N GLY A 436 -19.24 -7.40 -25.73
CA GLY A 436 -19.09 -8.82 -26.11
C GLY A 436 -18.82 -9.75 -24.93
N GLY A 437 -18.67 -9.22 -23.72
CA GLY A 437 -18.33 -9.98 -22.51
C GLY A 437 -16.83 -10.30 -22.38
N ASP A 438 -15.95 -9.68 -23.16
CA ASP A 438 -14.51 -9.83 -23.03
C ASP A 438 -13.98 -8.91 -21.94
N ILE A 439 -12.93 -9.35 -21.25
CA ILE A 439 -12.20 -8.56 -20.27
C ILE A 439 -11.26 -7.57 -20.97
N LEU A 440 -11.49 -6.27 -20.74
CA LEU A 440 -10.56 -5.21 -21.08
C LEU A 440 -9.59 -5.07 -19.92
N LEU A 441 -8.37 -5.57 -20.05
CA LEU A 441 -7.41 -5.61 -18.95
C LEU A 441 -6.62 -4.30 -18.87
N PHE A 442 -6.72 -3.58 -17.73
CA PHE A 442 -5.95 -2.36 -17.50
C PHE A 442 -4.64 -2.63 -16.76
N GLU A 443 -4.71 -3.45 -15.70
CA GLU A 443 -3.57 -3.77 -14.86
C GLU A 443 -3.79 -5.12 -14.15
N ALA A 444 -2.72 -5.90 -14.03
CA ALA A 444 -2.71 -7.13 -13.24
C ALA A 444 -1.33 -7.30 -12.62
N ASN A 445 -1.22 -7.19 -11.30
CA ASN A 445 0.08 -7.22 -10.63
C ASN A 445 -0.02 -7.53 -9.13
N ALA A 446 1.15 -7.69 -8.51
CA ALA A 446 1.28 -7.93 -7.08
C ALA A 446 1.25 -6.64 -6.22
N THR A 447 1.19 -5.44 -6.81
CA THR A 447 1.20 -4.16 -6.06
C THR A 447 -0.18 -3.69 -5.63
N MET A 448 -1.24 -4.46 -5.90
CA MET A 448 -2.60 -4.05 -5.56
C MET A 448 -2.78 -3.95 -4.05
N VAL A 449 -3.22 -2.79 -3.60
CA VAL A 449 -3.42 -2.44 -2.20
C VAL A 449 -4.90 -2.43 -1.86
N MET A 450 -5.25 -3.00 -0.72
CA MET A 450 -6.56 -2.86 -0.11
C MET A 450 -6.56 -1.64 0.81
N VAL A 451 -7.27 -0.58 0.41
CA VAL A 451 -7.39 0.63 1.22
C VAL A 451 -8.53 0.46 2.23
N PRO A 452 -8.31 0.76 3.52
CA PRO A 452 -9.36 0.71 4.53
C PRO A 452 -10.60 1.51 4.11
N LEU A 453 -11.77 0.98 4.44
CA LEU A 453 -13.04 1.63 4.11
C LEU A 453 -13.28 2.83 5.03
N SER A 454 -13.84 3.89 4.47
CA SER A 454 -14.36 5.02 5.24
C SER A 454 -15.40 4.56 6.27
N SER A 455 -15.46 5.24 7.43
CA SER A 455 -16.48 4.99 8.46
C SER A 455 -17.85 5.54 8.10
N GLU A 456 -18.00 6.27 6.98
CA GLU A 456 -19.29 6.80 6.57
C GLU A 456 -20.29 5.66 6.21
N PRO A 457 -21.53 5.69 6.72
CA PRO A 457 -22.53 4.62 6.52
C PRO A 457 -22.83 4.28 5.05
N LYS A 458 -22.68 5.27 4.14
CA LYS A 458 -22.91 5.04 2.70
C LYS A 458 -21.98 3.99 2.09
N TRP A 459 -20.87 3.61 2.79
CA TRP A 459 -19.90 2.61 2.36
C TRP A 459 -20.04 1.25 3.06
N ASP A 460 -21.01 1.10 3.98
CA ASP A 460 -21.16 -0.11 4.79
C ASP A 460 -21.46 -1.35 3.94
N TYR A 461 -22.11 -1.21 2.79
CA TYR A 461 -22.38 -2.32 1.87
C TYR A 461 -21.10 -3.02 1.35
N ARG A 462 -19.95 -2.34 1.40
CA ARG A 462 -18.65 -2.88 0.94
C ARG A 462 -17.95 -3.72 2.01
N ARG A 463 -18.29 -3.54 3.29
CA ARG A 463 -17.60 -4.22 4.41
C ARG A 463 -17.63 -5.74 4.31
N PRO A 464 -18.75 -6.40 3.94
CA PRO A 464 -18.75 -7.85 3.82
C PRO A 464 -17.76 -8.37 2.77
N ALA A 465 -17.68 -7.71 1.60
CA ALA A 465 -16.73 -8.11 0.54
C ALA A 465 -15.28 -7.88 0.99
N PHE A 466 -14.98 -6.72 1.58
CA PHE A 466 -13.68 -6.38 2.12
C PHE A 466 -13.22 -7.40 3.18
N ASN A 467 -14.10 -7.74 4.13
CA ASN A 467 -13.82 -8.73 5.17
C ASN A 467 -13.58 -10.14 4.60
N ARG A 468 -14.30 -10.53 3.53
CA ARG A 468 -14.03 -11.80 2.84
C ARG A 468 -12.61 -11.88 2.30
N VAL A 469 -12.09 -10.79 1.71
CA VAL A 469 -10.71 -10.75 1.20
C VAL A 469 -9.70 -10.88 2.35
N PHE A 470 -9.87 -10.13 3.44
CA PHE A 470 -8.99 -10.24 4.60
C PHE A 470 -9.03 -11.62 5.26
N ALA A 471 -10.22 -12.22 5.39
CA ALA A 471 -10.36 -13.57 5.90
C ALA A 471 -9.64 -14.60 5.01
N ALA A 472 -9.70 -14.43 3.68
CA ALA A 472 -8.99 -15.28 2.73
C ALA A 472 -7.47 -15.12 2.84
N VAL A 473 -6.97 -13.88 2.97
CA VAL A 473 -5.55 -13.62 3.19
C VAL A 473 -5.07 -14.27 4.48
N HIS A 474 -5.81 -14.10 5.57
CA HIS A 474 -5.47 -14.69 6.86
C HIS A 474 -5.46 -16.23 6.78
N ALA A 475 -6.47 -16.83 6.14
CA ALA A 475 -6.55 -18.29 5.94
C ALA A 475 -5.35 -18.81 5.15
N MET A 476 -4.96 -18.14 4.05
CA MET A 476 -3.76 -18.46 3.26
C MET A 476 -2.48 -18.42 4.10
N LEU A 477 -2.32 -17.36 4.92
CA LEU A 477 -1.17 -17.23 5.81
C LEU A 477 -1.06 -18.35 6.83
N MET A 478 -2.20 -18.71 7.45
CA MET A 478 -2.29 -19.78 8.44
C MET A 478 -1.97 -21.15 7.83
N GLU A 479 -2.51 -21.44 6.65
CA GLU A 479 -2.26 -22.69 5.92
C GLU A 479 -0.79 -22.83 5.55
N LYS A 480 -0.20 -21.77 4.95
CA LYS A 480 1.21 -21.79 4.55
C LYS A 480 2.18 -21.82 5.74
N SER A 481 1.76 -21.47 6.94
CA SER A 481 2.59 -21.57 8.15
C SER A 481 2.50 -22.92 8.88
N ASP A 482 1.85 -23.93 8.30
CA ASP A 482 1.63 -25.26 8.92
C ASP A 482 0.87 -25.19 10.28
N LYS A 483 0.11 -24.13 10.52
CA LYS A 483 -0.74 -24.01 11.70
C LYS A 483 -2.15 -24.46 11.36
N SER A 484 -2.66 -25.47 12.09
CA SER A 484 -4.02 -25.99 11.87
C SER A 484 -5.07 -24.88 12.04
N VAL A 485 -5.85 -24.63 11.01
CA VAL A 485 -6.86 -23.58 10.86
C VAL A 485 -7.98 -23.69 11.93
N GLY A 486 -8.14 -24.86 12.55
CA GLY A 486 -9.31 -25.19 13.36
C GLY A 486 -9.48 -24.42 14.69
N LYS A 487 -8.43 -23.86 15.28
CA LYS A 487 -8.53 -23.20 16.60
C LYS A 487 -8.67 -21.68 16.54
N LEU A 488 -8.28 -21.04 15.44
CA LEU A 488 -8.26 -19.57 15.34
C LEU A 488 -9.45 -19.00 14.57
N HIS A 489 -10.14 -19.81 13.74
CA HIS A 489 -11.33 -19.37 12.99
C HIS A 489 -12.49 -18.91 13.90
N SER A 490 -12.60 -19.47 15.10
CA SER A 490 -13.66 -19.09 16.06
C SER A 490 -13.41 -17.75 16.76
N LEU A 491 -12.17 -17.27 16.79
CA LEU A 491 -11.77 -16.03 17.48
C LEU A 491 -11.80 -14.80 16.56
N ALA A 492 -11.42 -14.97 15.28
CA ALA A 492 -11.36 -13.86 14.31
C ALA A 492 -12.74 -13.38 13.81
N LEU A 493 -13.76 -14.26 13.83
CA LEU A 493 -15.12 -13.93 13.38
C LEU A 493 -15.96 -13.21 14.44
N ASN A 494 -15.51 -13.12 15.69
CA ASN A 494 -16.27 -12.57 16.81
C ASN A 494 -15.80 -11.19 17.31
N ASP A 495 -14.83 -10.54 16.64
CA ASP A 495 -14.39 -9.21 17.01
C ASP A 495 -14.58 -8.21 15.87
N PRO A 496 -15.77 -7.61 15.72
CA PRO A 496 -16.02 -6.58 14.71
C PRO A 496 -15.41 -5.22 15.08
N ALA A 497 -14.81 -5.06 16.28
CA ALA A 497 -14.33 -3.78 16.79
C ALA A 497 -12.84 -3.51 16.49
N GLY A 498 -12.12 -4.45 15.87
CA GLY A 498 -10.70 -4.34 15.58
C GLY A 498 -10.35 -3.63 14.27
N SER A 499 -11.22 -2.79 13.69
CA SER A 499 -10.88 -2.03 12.48
C SER A 499 -9.84 -0.97 12.79
N ARG A 500 -8.57 -1.32 12.63
CA ARG A 500 -7.49 -0.34 12.58
C ARG A 500 -7.59 0.45 11.28
N ALA A 501 -7.84 1.73 11.39
CA ALA A 501 -7.37 2.68 10.39
C ALA A 501 -5.84 2.69 10.52
N GLY A 502 -5.15 1.94 9.70
CA GLY A 502 -3.70 1.85 9.69
C GLY A 502 -3.16 2.35 8.36
N PHE A 503 -2.38 3.37 8.37
CA PHE A 503 -1.33 3.71 7.41
C PHE A 503 -0.03 4.00 8.16
#